data_54a642eb9c17fa5846ecc3569a12f229
#
_entry.id   54a642eb9c17fa5846ecc3569a12f229
#
_cell.length_a   1.000
_cell.length_b   1.000
_cell.length_c   1.000
_cell.angle_alpha   90.00
_cell.angle_beta   90.00
_cell.angle_gamma   90.00
#
_symmetry.space_group_name_H-M   'P 1'
#
loop_
_entity.id
_entity.type
_entity.pdbx_description
1 polymer ?
#
loop_
_entity_poly.entity_id
_entity_poly.type
_entity_poly.pdbx_seq_one_letter_code
_entity_poly.pdbx_strand_id
1 'polypeptide(L)'
;MRALLILSLGMGLANAEIIESGPGGFTVRTTLQIKAAPDEVYRKFMHDIGEWWNPAHTFSGDAHNLRIEDHPGGCLCEKLPNNGFTRHLELITLAPGKRLVFSGAMGPLQTLSATGTMQFVFTASEGGTKLDTIYAVAGFLEKGMNSWAIPVDMMLAEQVTRFKSYVETGKAASK
;
A
#
# COMPACT_ATOMS: atom_id res chain seq x y z
N MET A 1 16.93 13.87 -44.34
CA MET A 1 17.01 12.84 -43.29
C MET A 1 16.17 13.29 -42.12
N ARG A 2 14.99 12.68 -41.88
CA ARG A 2 14.10 12.99 -40.71
C ARG A 2 14.50 12.01 -39.60
N ALA A 3 15.04 12.55 -38.51
CA ALA A 3 15.31 11.77 -37.32
C ALA A 3 13.99 11.45 -36.63
N LEU A 4 13.64 10.18 -36.53
CA LEU A 4 12.53 9.66 -35.78
C LEU A 4 12.94 9.65 -34.31
N LEU A 5 12.39 10.58 -33.50
CA LEU A 5 12.53 10.54 -32.05
C LEU A 5 11.63 9.43 -31.53
N ILE A 6 12.21 8.29 -31.15
CA ILE A 6 11.50 7.23 -30.45
C ILE A 6 11.39 7.67 -28.98
N LEU A 7 10.22 8.15 -28.61
CA LEU A 7 9.87 8.45 -27.21
C LEU A 7 9.61 7.08 -26.52
N SER A 8 10.61 6.55 -25.83
CA SER A 8 10.42 5.36 -25.00
C SER A 8 9.59 5.76 -23.79
N LEU A 9 8.28 5.41 -23.80
CA LEU A 9 7.44 5.41 -22.60
C LEU A 9 7.98 4.31 -21.67
N GLY A 10 8.89 4.67 -20.78
CA GLY A 10 9.28 3.81 -19.68
C GLY A 10 8.10 3.66 -18.73
N MET A 11 7.33 2.58 -18.84
CA MET A 11 6.43 2.14 -17.77
C MET A 11 7.33 1.73 -16.60
N GLY A 12 7.49 2.63 -15.62
CA GLY A 12 8.18 2.32 -14.38
C GLY A 12 7.43 1.22 -13.65
N LEU A 13 7.93 -0.01 -13.76
CA LEU A 13 7.44 -1.15 -13.03
C LEU A 13 7.66 -0.93 -11.53
N ALA A 14 6.75 -1.42 -10.70
CA ALA A 14 6.96 -1.48 -9.26
C ALA A 14 8.17 -2.37 -8.98
N ASN A 15 9.12 -1.86 -8.21
CA ASN A 15 10.21 -2.67 -7.70
C ASN A 15 9.77 -3.25 -6.35
N ALA A 16 9.25 -4.47 -6.38
CA ALA A 16 8.83 -5.22 -5.20
C ALA A 16 9.93 -6.18 -4.79
N GLU A 17 10.25 -6.22 -3.50
CA GLU A 17 11.33 -7.06 -2.96
C GLU A 17 11.03 -7.55 -1.54
N ILE A 18 11.39 -8.78 -1.26
CA ILE A 18 11.44 -9.32 0.10
C ILE A 18 12.81 -8.97 0.67
N ILE A 19 12.85 -8.01 1.62
CA ILE A 19 14.09 -7.54 2.25
C ILE A 19 14.68 -8.63 3.14
N GLU A 20 13.83 -9.26 3.94
CA GLU A 20 14.18 -10.37 4.81
C GLU A 20 12.97 -11.27 5.06
N SER A 21 13.21 -12.53 5.37
CA SER A 21 12.14 -13.50 5.65
C SER A 21 12.67 -14.66 6.47
N GLY A 22 11.97 -14.98 7.57
CA GLY A 22 12.32 -16.07 8.48
C GLY A 22 11.11 -16.59 9.24
N PRO A 23 11.29 -17.62 10.07
CA PRO A 23 10.18 -18.22 10.81
C PRO A 23 9.42 -17.25 11.72
N GLY A 24 10.12 -16.24 12.27
CA GLY A 24 9.54 -15.24 13.18
C GLY A 24 8.95 -14.02 12.51
N GLY A 25 9.15 -13.79 11.20
CA GLY A 25 8.67 -12.60 10.51
C GLY A 25 9.25 -12.42 9.12
N PHE A 26 8.85 -11.32 8.49
CA PHE A 26 9.35 -10.89 7.18
C PHE A 26 9.23 -9.37 7.02
N THR A 27 10.02 -8.83 6.10
CA THR A 27 9.93 -7.43 5.66
C THR A 27 9.86 -7.40 4.15
N VAL A 28 8.82 -6.74 3.62
CA VAL A 28 8.65 -6.50 2.18
C VAL A 28 8.69 -5.01 1.89
N ARG A 29 9.20 -4.65 0.70
CA ARG A 29 9.27 -3.27 0.21
C ARG A 29 8.76 -3.20 -1.22
N THR A 30 8.03 -2.13 -1.52
CA THR A 30 7.72 -1.77 -2.90
C THR A 30 8.06 -0.31 -3.12
N THR A 31 8.82 -0.02 -4.17
CA THR A 31 9.19 1.34 -4.58
C THR A 31 8.58 1.66 -5.94
N LEU A 32 7.92 2.81 -6.04
CA LEU A 32 7.30 3.31 -7.26
C LEU A 32 7.72 4.74 -7.56
N GLN A 33 7.81 5.06 -8.85
CA GLN A 33 7.85 6.42 -9.35
C GLN A 33 6.46 6.80 -9.88
N ILE A 34 5.87 7.89 -9.36
CA ILE A 34 4.54 8.41 -9.72
C ILE A 34 4.70 9.79 -10.33
N LYS A 35 4.12 10.02 -11.51
CA LYS A 35 4.22 11.28 -12.26
C LYS A 35 3.21 12.32 -11.76
N ALA A 36 3.30 12.67 -10.49
CA ALA A 36 2.50 13.71 -9.84
C ALA A 36 3.26 14.29 -8.64
N ALA A 37 2.91 15.51 -8.23
CA ALA A 37 3.53 16.18 -7.10
C ALA A 37 3.23 15.45 -5.77
N PRO A 38 4.14 15.47 -4.78
CA PRO A 38 3.97 14.74 -3.51
C PRO A 38 2.66 15.04 -2.78
N ASP A 39 2.24 16.30 -2.74
CA ASP A 39 1.00 16.70 -2.06
C ASP A 39 -0.25 16.12 -2.76
N GLU A 40 -0.25 16.03 -4.08
CA GLU A 40 -1.33 15.41 -4.83
C GLU A 40 -1.35 13.89 -4.58
N VAL A 41 -0.19 13.24 -4.67
CA VAL A 41 -0.05 11.79 -4.41
C VAL A 41 -0.52 11.48 -2.99
N TYR A 42 -0.06 12.25 -1.99
CA TYR A 42 -0.46 12.08 -0.59
C TYR A 42 -1.97 12.26 -0.40
N ARG A 43 -2.54 13.34 -0.93
CA ARG A 43 -3.98 13.61 -0.82
C ARG A 43 -4.83 12.49 -1.41
N LYS A 44 -4.51 12.04 -2.62
CA LYS A 44 -5.21 10.90 -3.26
C LYS A 44 -5.03 9.60 -2.48
N PHE A 45 -3.85 9.37 -1.90
CA PHE A 45 -3.62 8.21 -1.05
C PHE A 45 -4.53 8.19 0.16
N MET A 46 -4.64 9.33 0.87
CA MET A 46 -5.41 9.46 2.10
C MET A 46 -6.93 9.40 1.89
N HIS A 47 -7.43 10.04 0.83
CA HIS A 47 -8.87 10.30 0.70
C HIS A 47 -9.57 9.46 -0.35
N ASP A 48 -8.83 8.89 -1.30
CA ASP A 48 -9.41 8.21 -2.46
C ASP A 48 -9.14 6.68 -2.43
N ILE A 49 -8.92 6.09 -1.25
CA ILE A 49 -8.53 4.66 -1.14
C ILE A 49 -9.54 3.73 -1.81
N GLY A 50 -10.83 4.05 -1.75
CA GLY A 50 -11.90 3.30 -2.39
C GLY A 50 -11.81 3.24 -3.91
N GLU A 51 -11.14 4.23 -4.54
CA GLU A 51 -11.02 4.33 -5.99
C GLU A 51 -9.89 3.46 -6.57
N TRP A 52 -8.89 3.15 -5.76
CA TRP A 52 -7.71 2.44 -6.25
C TRP A 52 -7.44 1.09 -5.60
N TRP A 53 -7.92 0.83 -4.37
CA TRP A 53 -7.73 -0.47 -3.73
C TRP A 53 -8.50 -1.56 -4.47
N ASN A 54 -7.92 -2.76 -4.59
CA ASN A 54 -8.61 -3.88 -5.22
C ASN A 54 -9.67 -4.44 -4.27
N PRO A 55 -10.97 -4.44 -4.65
CA PRO A 55 -12.04 -4.98 -3.79
C PRO A 55 -11.87 -6.45 -3.43
N ALA A 56 -11.13 -7.24 -4.21
CA ALA A 56 -10.79 -8.62 -3.87
C ALA A 56 -9.91 -8.75 -2.60
N HIS A 57 -9.28 -7.66 -2.16
CA HIS A 57 -8.49 -7.57 -0.94
C HIS A 57 -9.21 -6.77 0.16
N THR A 58 -10.53 -6.86 0.21
CA THR A 58 -11.38 -6.31 1.28
C THR A 58 -12.21 -7.44 1.91
N PHE A 59 -12.68 -7.24 3.12
CA PHE A 59 -13.58 -8.19 3.78
C PHE A 59 -15.05 -7.98 3.37
N SER A 60 -15.40 -6.76 2.98
CA SER A 60 -16.75 -6.42 2.49
C SER A 60 -16.98 -6.76 1.02
N GLY A 61 -15.92 -7.00 0.25
CA GLY A 61 -15.99 -7.16 -1.21
C GLY A 61 -16.11 -5.83 -1.97
N ASP A 62 -16.03 -4.68 -1.28
CA ASP A 62 -16.15 -3.34 -1.86
C ASP A 62 -15.13 -2.39 -1.27
N ALA A 63 -14.21 -1.90 -2.11
CA ALA A 63 -13.15 -0.99 -1.68
C ALA A 63 -13.68 0.37 -1.19
N HIS A 64 -14.87 0.81 -1.59
CA HIS A 64 -15.48 2.05 -1.10
C HIS A 64 -15.87 2.00 0.38
N ASN A 65 -15.85 0.82 1.00
CA ASN A 65 -16.00 0.65 2.43
C ASN A 65 -14.70 0.92 3.22
N LEU A 66 -13.56 1.03 2.51
CA LEU A 66 -12.27 1.40 3.13
C LEU A 66 -12.19 2.91 3.35
N ARG A 67 -11.52 3.30 4.43
CA ARG A 67 -11.14 4.69 4.70
C ARG A 67 -9.84 4.75 5.51
N ILE A 68 -9.11 5.83 5.33
CA ILE A 68 -7.98 6.20 6.19
C ILE A 68 -8.41 7.41 7.02
N GLU A 69 -8.38 7.26 8.35
CA GLU A 69 -8.70 8.32 9.29
C GLU A 69 -7.42 9.05 9.69
N ASP A 70 -7.37 10.38 9.44
CA ASP A 70 -6.18 11.22 9.55
C ASP A 70 -6.08 11.98 10.89
N HIS A 71 -6.45 11.35 11.98
CA HIS A 71 -6.35 11.89 13.33
C HIS A 71 -5.58 10.93 14.27
N PRO A 72 -5.12 11.40 15.45
CA PRO A 72 -4.50 10.53 16.45
C PRO A 72 -5.40 9.35 16.83
N GLY A 73 -4.86 8.12 16.71
CA GLY A 73 -5.63 6.88 16.92
C GLY A 73 -6.55 6.50 15.77
N GLY A 74 -6.47 7.21 14.63
CA GLY A 74 -7.17 6.87 13.40
C GLY A 74 -6.68 5.55 12.81
N CYS A 75 -7.29 5.12 11.73
CA CYS A 75 -7.06 3.78 11.18
C CYS A 75 -7.17 3.72 9.66
N LEU A 76 -6.56 2.70 9.10
CA LEU A 76 -7.06 2.08 7.88
C LEU A 76 -8.18 1.14 8.31
N CYS A 77 -9.40 1.55 8.09
CA CYS A 77 -10.61 0.85 8.53
C CYS A 77 -11.51 0.49 7.37
N GLU A 78 -12.30 -0.55 7.57
CA GLU A 78 -13.31 -1.00 6.62
C GLU A 78 -14.66 -1.16 7.30
N LYS A 79 -15.71 -0.65 6.67
CA LYS A 79 -17.10 -0.86 7.07
C LYS A 79 -17.58 -2.23 6.58
N LEU A 80 -18.19 -2.99 7.47
CA LEU A 80 -18.75 -4.31 7.18
C LEU A 80 -20.29 -4.29 7.25
N PRO A 81 -20.97 -5.30 6.67
CA PRO A 81 -22.42 -5.44 6.80
C PRO A 81 -22.90 -5.44 8.26
N ASN A 82 -24.17 -5.14 8.47
CA ASN A 82 -24.84 -5.17 9.78
C ASN A 82 -24.19 -4.28 10.86
N ASN A 83 -23.70 -3.09 10.44
CA ASN A 83 -22.97 -2.15 11.30
C ASN A 83 -21.67 -2.71 11.87
N GLY A 84 -21.13 -3.77 11.25
CA GLY A 84 -19.80 -4.27 11.56
C GLY A 84 -18.70 -3.35 11.05
N PHE A 85 -17.49 -3.55 11.55
CA PHE A 85 -16.30 -2.87 11.06
C PHE A 85 -15.07 -3.74 11.32
N THR A 86 -14.00 -3.46 10.60
CA THR A 86 -12.66 -3.95 10.94
C THR A 86 -11.67 -2.79 10.88
N ARG A 87 -10.75 -2.75 11.84
CA ARG A 87 -9.56 -1.92 11.82
C ARG A 87 -8.41 -2.76 11.28
N HIS A 88 -8.02 -2.50 10.03
CA HIS A 88 -6.90 -3.21 9.44
C HIS A 88 -5.57 -2.82 10.07
N LEU A 89 -5.36 -1.50 10.26
CA LEU A 89 -4.13 -0.95 10.83
C LEU A 89 -4.48 0.33 11.62
N GLU A 90 -3.72 0.62 12.67
CA GLU A 90 -3.80 1.86 13.43
C GLU A 90 -2.76 2.87 12.92
N LEU A 91 -3.18 4.10 12.69
CA LEU A 91 -2.29 5.20 12.30
C LEU A 91 -1.53 5.71 13.53
N ILE A 92 -0.22 5.47 13.58
CA ILE A 92 0.64 5.85 14.72
C ILE A 92 1.58 7.02 14.42
N THR A 93 1.79 7.34 13.13
CA THR A 93 2.52 8.55 12.72
C THR A 93 1.90 9.11 11.46
N LEU A 94 1.64 10.42 11.48
CA LEU A 94 1.18 11.17 10.34
C LEU A 94 2.05 12.42 10.18
N ALA A 95 2.82 12.49 9.09
CA ALA A 95 3.54 13.66 8.64
C ALA A 95 3.00 14.04 7.25
N PRO A 96 2.07 15.01 7.17
CA PRO A 96 1.36 15.34 5.93
C PRO A 96 2.31 15.58 4.76
N GLY A 97 2.00 15.02 3.60
CA GLY A 97 2.79 15.09 2.38
C GLY A 97 4.12 14.33 2.41
N LYS A 98 4.49 13.68 3.52
CA LYS A 98 5.81 13.06 3.70
C LYS A 98 5.78 11.60 4.12
N ARG A 99 5.01 11.27 5.16
CA ARG A 99 5.09 9.93 5.76
C ARG A 99 3.84 9.55 6.52
N LEU A 100 3.44 8.29 6.36
CA LEU A 100 2.46 7.60 7.19
C LEU A 100 3.12 6.37 7.80
N VAL A 101 2.84 6.10 9.07
CA VAL A 101 3.20 4.85 9.73
C VAL A 101 1.98 4.28 10.40
N PHE A 102 1.70 3.04 10.08
CA PHE A 102 0.62 2.27 10.67
C PHE A 102 1.19 1.11 11.48
N SER A 103 0.48 0.72 12.53
CA SER A 103 0.75 -0.47 13.35
C SER A 103 -0.36 -1.49 13.20
N GLY A 104 0.00 -2.76 13.16
CA GLY A 104 -0.94 -3.88 13.16
C GLY A 104 -0.63 -4.96 12.12
N ALA A 105 -1.46 -5.99 12.12
CA ALA A 105 -1.44 -7.07 11.15
C ALA A 105 -2.65 -6.89 10.22
N MET A 106 -2.39 -6.69 8.92
CA MET A 106 -3.43 -6.37 7.94
C MET A 106 -4.09 -7.63 7.36
N GLY A 107 -5.39 -7.53 7.09
CA GLY A 107 -6.15 -8.58 6.41
C GLY A 107 -6.14 -9.90 7.18
N PRO A 108 -5.91 -11.04 6.51
CA PRO A 108 -5.90 -12.35 7.16
C PRO A 108 -4.88 -12.51 8.29
N LEU A 109 -3.82 -11.69 8.30
CA LEU A 109 -2.82 -11.71 9.37
C LEU A 109 -3.40 -11.30 10.73
N GLN A 110 -4.54 -10.61 10.78
CA GLN A 110 -5.22 -10.20 12.01
C GLN A 110 -5.66 -11.37 12.88
N THR A 111 -5.97 -12.50 12.28
CA THR A 111 -6.41 -13.71 13.00
C THR A 111 -5.25 -14.60 13.41
N LEU A 112 -4.02 -14.22 13.04
CA LEU A 112 -2.79 -14.89 13.44
C LEU A 112 -2.19 -14.17 14.66
N SER A 113 -1.33 -14.86 15.39
CA SER A 113 -0.51 -14.24 16.46
C SER A 113 0.59 -13.38 15.83
N ALA A 114 0.19 -12.31 15.12
CA ALA A 114 1.07 -11.45 14.35
C ALA A 114 0.80 -9.98 14.62
N THR A 115 1.85 -9.17 14.48
CA THR A 115 1.79 -7.71 14.44
C THR A 115 2.77 -7.18 13.42
N GLY A 116 2.68 -5.88 13.08
CA GLY A 116 3.60 -5.31 12.11
C GLY A 116 3.60 -3.79 12.12
N THR A 117 4.48 -3.24 11.29
CA THR A 117 4.58 -1.79 11.02
C THR A 117 4.61 -1.57 9.52
N MET A 118 3.61 -0.85 9.01
CA MET A 118 3.52 -0.46 7.61
C MET A 118 3.84 1.02 7.44
N GLN A 119 4.74 1.33 6.52
CA GLN A 119 5.17 2.70 6.26
C GLN A 119 4.93 3.05 4.80
N PHE A 120 4.47 4.29 4.57
CA PHE A 120 4.41 4.93 3.27
C PHE A 120 5.21 6.23 3.33
N VAL A 121 6.21 6.36 2.47
CA VAL A 121 7.09 7.53 2.41
C VAL A 121 6.98 8.17 1.04
N PHE A 122 6.60 9.45 1.02
CA PHE A 122 6.40 10.25 -0.18
C PHE A 122 7.58 11.21 -0.30
N THR A 123 8.42 11.00 -1.32
CA THR A 123 9.62 11.82 -1.53
C THR A 123 9.56 12.48 -2.89
N ALA A 124 9.75 13.81 -2.92
CA ALA A 124 9.89 14.51 -4.19
C ALA A 124 11.09 13.96 -4.97
N SER A 125 10.91 13.75 -6.27
CA SER A 125 11.92 13.21 -7.16
C SER A 125 11.79 13.84 -8.54
N GLU A 126 12.80 13.65 -9.38
CA GLU A 126 12.73 14.13 -10.76
C GLU A 126 11.52 13.49 -11.47
N GLY A 127 10.65 14.36 -11.99
CA GLY A 127 9.42 13.96 -12.69
C GLY A 127 8.25 13.54 -11.81
N GLY A 128 8.30 13.80 -10.47
CA GLY A 128 7.15 13.54 -9.61
C GLY A 128 7.48 13.10 -8.18
N THR A 129 6.92 11.97 -7.77
CA THR A 129 7.04 11.43 -6.40
C THR A 129 7.55 10.00 -6.41
N LYS A 130 8.58 9.73 -5.62
CA LYS A 130 8.94 8.38 -5.22
C LYS A 130 8.10 7.98 -4.02
N LEU A 131 7.33 6.90 -4.15
CA LEU A 131 6.59 6.25 -3.07
C LEU A 131 7.31 4.97 -2.66
N ASP A 132 7.81 4.95 -1.42
CA ASP A 132 8.31 3.73 -0.76
C ASP A 132 7.24 3.19 0.18
N THR A 133 6.88 1.92 0.01
CA THR A 133 5.99 1.17 0.91
C THR A 133 6.80 0.06 1.55
N ILE A 134 6.84 0.02 2.87
CA ILE A 134 7.57 -0.99 3.65
C ILE A 134 6.62 -1.61 4.66
N TYR A 135 6.54 -2.94 4.69
CA TYR A 135 5.76 -3.65 5.69
C TYR A 135 6.60 -4.73 6.36
N ALA A 136 6.89 -4.50 7.63
CA ALA A 136 7.57 -5.45 8.50
C ALA A 136 6.51 -6.14 9.38
N VAL A 137 6.50 -7.47 9.39
CA VAL A 137 5.57 -8.31 10.15
C VAL A 137 6.36 -9.30 10.99
N ALA A 138 5.98 -9.43 12.25
CA ALA A 138 6.50 -10.45 13.16
C ALA A 138 5.35 -11.20 13.83
N GLY A 139 5.58 -12.46 14.21
CA GLY A 139 4.58 -13.26 14.87
C GLY A 139 4.97 -14.71 15.01
N PHE A 140 4.03 -15.49 15.53
CA PHE A 140 4.18 -16.94 15.67
C PHE A 140 3.18 -17.67 14.80
N LEU A 141 3.68 -18.55 13.96
CA LEU A 141 2.90 -19.48 13.14
C LEU A 141 3.67 -20.80 13.09
N GLU A 142 3.00 -21.92 13.28
CA GLU A 142 3.62 -23.26 13.29
C GLU A 142 4.49 -23.51 12.03
N LYS A 143 4.01 -23.08 10.86
CA LYS A 143 4.74 -23.22 9.58
C LYS A 143 5.74 -22.07 9.31
N GLY A 144 5.92 -21.14 10.27
CA GLY A 144 6.73 -19.95 10.13
C GLY A 144 6.03 -18.81 9.38
N MET A 145 6.33 -17.57 9.80
CA MET A 145 5.78 -16.35 9.20
C MET A 145 6.27 -16.10 7.78
N ASN A 146 7.42 -16.65 7.42
CA ASN A 146 8.00 -16.54 6.06
C ASN A 146 7.08 -17.10 4.96
N SER A 147 6.15 -18.00 5.27
CA SER A 147 5.16 -18.48 4.31
C SER A 147 4.22 -17.37 3.79
N TRP A 148 4.11 -16.27 4.51
CA TRP A 148 3.31 -15.10 4.13
C TRP A 148 4.07 -14.02 3.38
N ALA A 149 5.40 -14.09 3.31
CA ALA A 149 6.22 -13.03 2.68
C ALA A 149 5.84 -12.81 1.22
N ILE A 150 5.82 -13.86 0.39
CA ILE A 150 5.48 -13.77 -1.04
C ILE A 150 4.02 -13.29 -1.25
N PRO A 151 2.98 -13.89 -0.61
CA PRO A 151 1.62 -13.41 -0.77
C PRO A 151 1.43 -11.94 -0.39
N VAL A 152 2.07 -11.48 0.69
CA VAL A 152 1.98 -10.08 1.14
C VAL A 152 2.71 -9.14 0.18
N ASP A 153 3.91 -9.50 -0.27
CA ASP A 153 4.67 -8.73 -1.26
C ASP A 153 3.88 -8.53 -2.55
N MET A 154 3.33 -9.60 -3.10
CA MET A 154 2.52 -9.55 -4.33
C MET A 154 1.26 -8.69 -4.14
N MET A 155 0.56 -8.84 -3.02
CA MET A 155 -0.65 -8.06 -2.72
C MET A 155 -0.31 -6.56 -2.62
N LEU A 156 0.73 -6.18 -1.88
CA LEU A 156 1.12 -4.78 -1.75
C LEU A 156 1.60 -4.18 -3.07
N ALA A 157 2.41 -4.91 -3.84
CA ALA A 157 2.85 -4.47 -5.16
C ALA A 157 1.66 -4.21 -6.10
N GLU A 158 0.64 -5.07 -6.06
CA GLU A 158 -0.60 -4.85 -6.80
C GLU A 158 -1.28 -3.55 -6.36
N GLN A 159 -1.52 -3.36 -5.04
CA GLN A 159 -2.24 -2.19 -4.54
C GLN A 159 -1.53 -0.87 -4.92
N VAL A 160 -0.22 -0.78 -4.72
CA VAL A 160 0.51 0.46 -5.03
C VAL A 160 0.64 0.69 -6.55
N THR A 161 0.64 -0.37 -7.37
CA THR A 161 0.59 -0.25 -8.83
C THR A 161 -0.78 0.29 -9.29
N ARG A 162 -1.86 -0.20 -8.70
CA ARG A 162 -3.22 0.31 -8.93
C ARG A 162 -3.33 1.78 -8.51
N PHE A 163 -2.77 2.13 -7.35
CA PHE A 163 -2.70 3.51 -6.88
C PHE A 163 -1.94 4.41 -7.85
N LYS A 164 -0.74 4.00 -8.31
CA LYS A 164 0.02 4.75 -9.33
C LYS A 164 -0.83 5.02 -10.58
N SER A 165 -1.47 4.00 -11.12
CA SER A 165 -2.35 4.15 -12.29
C SER A 165 -3.48 5.14 -12.02
N TYR A 166 -4.12 5.04 -10.86
CA TYR A 166 -5.19 5.98 -10.45
C TYR A 166 -4.68 7.42 -10.39
N VAL A 167 -3.52 7.65 -9.79
CA VAL A 167 -2.96 9.01 -9.71
C VAL A 167 -2.66 9.57 -11.10
N GLU A 168 -2.06 8.78 -11.98
CA GLU A 168 -1.56 9.24 -13.28
C GLU A 168 -2.64 9.30 -14.36
N THR A 169 -3.71 8.51 -14.25
CA THR A 169 -4.73 8.36 -15.33
C THR A 169 -6.17 8.61 -14.88
N GLY A 170 -6.40 8.74 -13.57
CA GLY A 170 -7.75 8.80 -12.97
C GLY A 170 -8.45 7.45 -12.85
N LYS A 171 -7.79 6.33 -13.20
CA LYS A 171 -8.35 4.98 -13.11
C LYS A 171 -7.32 4.00 -12.53
N ALA A 172 -7.77 3.18 -11.58
CA ALA A 172 -6.93 2.09 -11.09
C ALA A 172 -6.63 1.08 -12.23
N ALA A 173 -5.42 0.51 -12.22
CA ALA A 173 -5.08 -0.56 -13.17
C ALA A 173 -6.04 -1.75 -12.98
N SER A 174 -6.55 -2.29 -14.09
CA SER A 174 -7.16 -3.63 -14.10
C SER A 174 -6.07 -4.69 -13.97
N LYS A 175 -6.41 -5.84 -13.39
CA LYS A 175 -5.53 -7.01 -13.47
C LYS A 175 -5.28 -7.39 -14.92
#